data_9c14a938b43a751d3362e9bf965734ea
#
_entry.id   9c14a938b43a751d3362e9bf965734ea
#
_cell.length_a   1.000
_cell.length_b   1.000
_cell.length_c   1.000
_cell.angle_alpha   90.00
_cell.angle_beta   90.00
_cell.angle_gamma   90.00
#
_symmetry.space_group_name_H-M   'P 1'
#
loop_
_entity.id
_entity.type
_entity.pdbx_description
1 polymer ?
#
loop_
_entity_poly.entity_id
_entity_poly.type
_entity_poly.pdbx_seq_one_letter_code
_entity_poly.pdbx_strand_id
1 'polypeptide(L)'
;MYHVVMSLPCTRKKKKRGKTTPATARDSSFLHPASACTAMAAPSRLPSNEEQSADAAGGGSATPSQGIPVVDLGVLVNGAADERSRAIRDLGRACEDWGFFMVTNHGVPEALREAIMDTSKELFRLPLEEKKEYMRAKPMDPIRIGTGFYSVVDAVPCRRDYLKMFSHPEFHCPEKPAKLREIAMEYGTCTRALLLELTKAISESLGLAGGRLSEALNLDSCFQILNGVDGLQVNHNGEWLLAKPLPGSFFVIAGDQLEIVTNGRYKGVLHRAVVGGEQSRMSFVSLIGPAMDTVVEPLPEMAPDGRGLEFRGIRYRDYMEMQQSKSINEKTALDIIRMKHQGEMLTCQGGSTPST
;
A
#
# COMPACT_ATOMS: atom_id res chain seq x y z
N MET A 1 -9.04 0.83 -3.70
CA MET A 1 -7.71 1.30 -4.17
C MET A 1 -6.77 0.10 -4.17
N TYR A 2 -6.03 -0.11 -5.26
CA TYR A 2 -5.00 -1.14 -5.32
C TYR A 2 -3.65 -0.48 -5.22
N HIS A 3 -2.74 -1.11 -4.49
CA HIS A 3 -1.36 -0.68 -4.40
C HIS A 3 -0.50 -1.68 -5.18
N VAL A 4 0.14 -1.25 -6.24
CA VAL A 4 1.22 -2.01 -6.87
C VAL A 4 2.53 -1.52 -6.29
N VAL A 5 3.23 -2.40 -5.61
CA VAL A 5 4.52 -2.10 -5.00
C VAL A 5 5.61 -2.77 -5.82
N MET A 6 6.46 -1.96 -6.43
CA MET A 6 7.74 -2.43 -6.96
C MET A 6 8.81 -2.20 -5.91
N SER A 7 9.56 -3.24 -5.59
CA SER A 7 10.67 -3.16 -4.66
C SER A 7 11.89 -3.82 -5.28
N LEU A 8 12.95 -3.03 -5.49
CA LEU A 8 14.24 -3.54 -5.94
C LEU A 8 15.28 -3.40 -4.83
N PRO A 9 16.12 -4.44 -4.61
CA PRO A 9 17.27 -4.32 -3.71
C PRO A 9 18.24 -3.29 -4.30
N CYS A 10 18.77 -2.39 -3.47
CA CYS A 10 19.81 -1.46 -3.87
C CYS A 10 21.12 -2.23 -4.00
N THR A 11 21.44 -2.73 -5.20
CA THR A 11 22.75 -3.37 -5.45
C THR A 11 23.84 -2.30 -5.44
N ARG A 12 24.70 -2.33 -4.41
CA ARG A 12 25.97 -1.60 -4.45
C ARG A 12 26.81 -2.16 -5.58
N LYS A 13 26.98 -1.42 -6.69
CA LYS A 13 28.10 -1.67 -7.60
C LYS A 13 29.39 -1.55 -6.80
N LYS A 14 30.13 -2.64 -6.60
CA LYS A 14 31.45 -2.63 -5.98
C LYS A 14 32.39 -1.75 -6.82
N LYS A 15 32.61 -0.50 -6.40
CA LYS A 15 33.72 0.29 -6.91
C LYS A 15 35.00 -0.40 -6.46
N LYS A 16 35.83 -0.83 -7.42
CA LYS A 16 37.19 -1.29 -7.16
C LYS A 16 37.94 -0.21 -6.38
N ARG A 17 38.31 -0.51 -5.15
CA ARG A 17 39.13 0.37 -4.31
C ARG A 17 40.52 0.45 -4.89
N GLY A 18 40.90 1.64 -5.36
CA GLY A 18 42.29 2.07 -5.44
C GLY A 18 42.78 2.33 -4.02
N LYS A 19 43.96 1.79 -3.69
CA LYS A 19 44.64 1.95 -2.42
C LYS A 19 45.07 3.42 -2.25
N THR A 20 44.67 4.07 -1.16
CA THR A 20 45.36 5.20 -0.55
C THR A 20 45.24 5.08 0.94
N THR A 21 46.37 5.30 1.63
CA THR A 21 46.68 5.15 3.03
C THR A 21 46.01 6.21 3.93
N PRO A 22 46.02 6.06 5.28
CA PRO A 22 45.00 6.59 6.16
C PRO A 22 45.37 7.92 6.82
N ALA A 23 44.37 8.70 7.15
CA ALA A 23 44.47 9.79 8.11
C ALA A 23 43.46 9.59 9.22
N THR A 24 43.97 9.77 10.41
CA THR A 24 43.59 9.58 11.79
C THR A 24 42.18 9.95 12.20
N ALA A 25 41.72 9.19 13.16
CA ALA A 25 40.50 9.21 13.95
C ALA A 25 40.16 10.52 14.66
N ARG A 26 38.86 10.81 14.84
CA ARG A 26 38.30 11.22 16.14
C ARG A 26 36.92 10.62 16.34
N ASP A 27 36.82 10.02 17.46
CA ASP A 27 35.74 9.35 18.16
C ASP A 27 34.58 10.30 18.44
N SER A 28 33.35 9.86 18.21
CA SER A 28 32.19 10.21 19.03
C SER A 28 31.09 9.17 18.88
N SER A 29 31.03 8.30 19.85
CA SER A 29 29.98 7.37 20.17
C SER A 29 28.64 8.09 20.44
N PHE A 30 27.60 7.79 19.71
CA PHE A 30 26.22 7.83 20.19
C PHE A 30 25.45 6.64 19.63
N LEU A 31 25.27 5.66 20.50
CA LEU A 31 24.33 4.57 20.38
C LEU A 31 22.93 5.14 20.59
N HIS A 32 22.02 4.95 19.58
CA HIS A 32 20.61 5.07 19.79
C HIS A 32 19.87 3.81 19.31
N PRO A 33 18.87 3.34 20.08
CA PRO A 33 18.16 2.10 19.80
C PRO A 33 17.25 2.23 18.56
N ALA A 34 17.20 1.16 17.78
CA ALA A 34 16.35 1.02 16.61
C ALA A 34 14.88 1.09 17.02
N SER A 35 14.16 2.10 16.53
CA SER A 35 12.72 2.24 16.68
C SER A 35 12.02 1.82 15.38
N ALA A 36 11.10 0.87 15.51
CA ALA A 36 10.27 0.41 14.38
C ALA A 36 9.28 1.50 13.98
N CYS A 37 9.36 1.98 12.75
CA CYS A 37 8.42 2.93 12.18
C CYS A 37 7.35 2.24 11.36
N THR A 38 6.10 2.41 11.75
CA THR A 38 4.92 1.91 11.04
C THR A 38 4.51 2.88 9.95
N ALA A 39 4.49 2.44 8.70
CA ALA A 39 3.98 3.24 7.58
C ALA A 39 2.46 3.18 7.55
N MET A 40 1.83 4.27 7.11
CA MET A 40 0.38 4.37 6.98
C MET A 40 -0.18 3.18 6.19
N ALA A 41 -0.75 2.26 6.93
CA ALA A 41 -1.70 1.29 6.45
C ALA A 41 -2.98 1.56 7.21
N ALA A 42 -4.11 1.34 6.60
CA ALA A 42 -5.36 1.29 7.32
C ALA A 42 -5.28 0.11 8.31
N PRO A 43 -5.37 0.31 9.63
CA PRO A 43 -5.44 -0.79 10.56
C PRO A 43 -6.86 -1.36 10.54
N SER A 44 -7.04 -2.51 9.96
CA SER A 44 -8.20 -3.34 10.21
C SER A 44 -7.93 -4.21 11.43
N ARG A 45 -8.63 -3.92 12.53
CA ARG A 45 -8.72 -4.67 13.79
C ARG A 45 -7.49 -4.72 14.69
N LEU A 46 -7.60 -4.04 15.83
CA LEU A 46 -6.86 -4.37 17.05
C LEU A 46 -7.63 -5.43 17.83
N PRO A 47 -7.00 -6.50 18.32
CA PRO A 47 -7.59 -7.29 19.39
C PRO A 47 -7.57 -6.48 20.69
N SER A 48 -8.65 -6.61 21.47
CA SER A 48 -8.80 -6.08 22.81
C SER A 48 -7.66 -6.53 23.74
N ASN A 49 -7.19 -5.59 24.56
CA ASN A 49 -6.16 -5.76 25.58
C ASN A 49 -6.33 -7.05 26.39
N GLU A 50 -5.31 -7.88 26.37
CA GLU A 50 -4.84 -8.62 27.53
C GLU A 50 -3.32 -8.50 27.59
N GLU A 51 -2.85 -8.23 28.79
CA GLU A 51 -1.47 -7.96 29.17
C GLU A 51 -0.53 -9.07 28.68
N GLN A 52 0.50 -8.71 27.92
CA GLN A 52 1.71 -9.51 27.89
C GLN A 52 2.94 -8.58 27.94
N SER A 53 3.66 -8.81 28.99
CA SER A 53 4.91 -8.18 29.40
C SER A 53 5.99 -8.22 28.30
N ALA A 54 6.80 -7.17 28.34
CA ALA A 54 8.01 -7.02 27.56
C ALA A 54 8.97 -8.20 27.68
N ASP A 55 9.35 -8.77 26.53
CA ASP A 55 10.67 -9.33 26.35
C ASP A 55 11.23 -8.83 25.02
N ALA A 56 12.16 -7.92 25.14
CA ALA A 56 13.00 -7.46 24.06
C ALA A 56 14.11 -8.48 23.80
N ALA A 57 14.34 -8.77 22.54
CA ALA A 57 15.41 -9.55 21.95
C ALA A 57 14.98 -10.92 21.42
N GLY A 58 14.46 -10.90 20.20
CA GLY A 58 14.27 -12.11 19.39
C GLY A 58 14.26 -11.70 17.93
N GLY A 59 15.40 -11.79 17.24
CA GLY A 59 15.48 -11.73 15.79
C GLY A 59 14.63 -12.86 15.20
N GLY A 60 13.35 -12.63 15.05
CA GLY A 60 12.43 -13.53 14.36
C GLY A 60 12.84 -13.61 12.91
N SER A 61 13.47 -14.71 12.53
CA SER A 61 13.69 -15.11 11.15
C SER A 61 12.32 -15.12 10.45
N ALA A 62 12.05 -14.08 9.64
CA ALA A 62 10.87 -14.06 8.81
C ALA A 62 10.96 -15.23 7.83
N THR A 63 10.00 -16.13 7.89
CA THR A 63 9.87 -17.25 6.95
C THR A 63 9.82 -16.71 5.52
N PRO A 64 10.52 -17.33 4.56
CA PRO A 64 10.45 -16.93 3.16
C PRO A 64 9.00 -16.94 2.69
N SER A 65 8.68 -16.15 1.69
CA SER A 65 7.37 -15.92 1.04
C SER A 65 6.69 -17.21 0.49
N GLN A 66 6.79 -18.32 1.20
CA GLN A 66 6.14 -19.57 0.84
C GLN A 66 4.64 -19.43 1.05
N GLY A 67 3.89 -19.50 -0.05
CA GLY A 67 2.43 -19.53 -0.05
C GLY A 67 1.74 -18.26 -0.55
N ILE A 68 2.43 -17.14 -0.76
CA ILE A 68 1.79 -15.94 -1.30
C ILE A 68 1.29 -16.23 -2.74
N PRO A 69 0.01 -15.97 -3.05
CA PRO A 69 -0.55 -16.21 -4.38
C PRO A 69 0.22 -15.46 -5.47
N VAL A 70 0.38 -16.11 -6.62
CA VAL A 70 1.01 -15.52 -7.81
C VAL A 70 -0.01 -15.53 -8.94
N VAL A 71 -0.23 -14.37 -9.53
CA VAL A 71 -1.16 -14.15 -10.64
C VAL A 71 -0.37 -13.83 -11.90
N ASP A 72 -0.62 -14.56 -12.97
CA ASP A 72 -0.05 -14.30 -14.29
C ASP A 72 -0.97 -13.37 -15.08
N LEU A 73 -0.55 -12.10 -15.27
CA LEU A 73 -1.35 -11.13 -16.02
C LEU A 73 -1.44 -11.48 -17.49
N GLY A 74 -0.40 -12.09 -18.05
CA GLY A 74 -0.42 -12.53 -19.45
C GLY A 74 -1.54 -13.53 -19.73
N VAL A 75 -1.78 -14.45 -18.79
CA VAL A 75 -2.91 -15.42 -18.87
C VAL A 75 -4.25 -14.71 -18.70
N LEU A 76 -4.37 -13.74 -17.78
CA LEU A 76 -5.61 -12.98 -17.60
C LEU A 76 -6.01 -12.18 -18.84
N VAL A 77 -5.03 -11.67 -19.60
CA VAL A 77 -5.28 -10.83 -20.79
C VAL A 77 -5.39 -11.66 -22.07
N ASN A 78 -4.49 -12.62 -22.28
CA ASN A 78 -4.29 -13.30 -23.56
C ASN A 78 -4.43 -14.84 -23.49
N GLY A 79 -4.72 -15.41 -22.32
CA GLY A 79 -4.82 -16.87 -22.14
C GLY A 79 -6.02 -17.47 -22.85
N ALA A 80 -5.95 -18.78 -23.13
CA ALA A 80 -7.09 -19.53 -23.61
C ALA A 80 -8.27 -19.46 -22.62
N ALA A 81 -9.51 -19.59 -23.10
CA ALA A 81 -10.72 -19.36 -22.29
C ALA A 81 -10.71 -20.13 -20.95
N ASP A 82 -10.31 -21.40 -20.97
CA ASP A 82 -10.28 -22.25 -19.79
C ASP A 82 -9.16 -21.85 -18.81
N GLU A 83 -7.99 -21.45 -19.33
CA GLU A 83 -6.86 -20.98 -18.52
C GLU A 83 -7.19 -19.64 -17.88
N ARG A 84 -7.75 -18.72 -18.67
CA ARG A 84 -8.20 -17.42 -18.18
C ARG A 84 -9.27 -17.56 -17.09
N SER A 85 -10.26 -18.45 -17.30
CA SER A 85 -11.30 -18.71 -16.31
C SER A 85 -10.75 -19.27 -15.00
N ARG A 86 -9.71 -20.13 -15.04
CA ARG A 86 -9.00 -20.58 -13.83
C ARG A 86 -8.27 -19.45 -13.17
N ALA A 87 -7.49 -18.68 -13.92
CA ALA A 87 -6.73 -17.54 -13.39
C ALA A 87 -7.63 -16.48 -12.70
N ILE A 88 -8.83 -16.22 -13.26
CA ILE A 88 -9.83 -15.33 -12.64
C ILE A 88 -10.32 -15.89 -11.30
N ARG A 89 -10.62 -17.20 -11.22
CA ARG A 89 -11.02 -17.81 -9.93
C ARG A 89 -9.90 -17.78 -8.91
N ASP A 90 -8.65 -18.02 -9.33
CA ASP A 90 -7.48 -17.99 -8.45
C ASP A 90 -7.21 -16.57 -7.96
N LEU A 91 -7.37 -15.56 -8.81
CA LEU A 91 -7.31 -14.14 -8.43
C LEU A 91 -8.40 -13.79 -7.41
N GLY A 92 -9.64 -14.27 -7.61
CA GLY A 92 -10.74 -14.07 -6.65
C GLY A 92 -10.39 -14.62 -5.28
N ARG A 93 -9.87 -15.86 -5.21
CA ARG A 93 -9.39 -16.48 -3.96
C ARG A 93 -8.24 -15.69 -3.33
N ALA A 94 -7.30 -15.22 -4.14
CA ALA A 94 -6.21 -14.39 -3.63
C ALA A 94 -6.72 -13.08 -3.00
N CYS A 95 -7.75 -12.46 -3.57
CA CYS A 95 -8.38 -11.26 -2.99
C CYS A 95 -9.20 -11.57 -1.73
N GLU A 96 -9.89 -12.71 -1.67
CA GLU A 96 -10.78 -13.10 -0.57
C GLU A 96 -10.00 -13.61 0.64
N ASP A 97 -9.04 -14.52 0.42
CA ASP A 97 -8.31 -15.21 1.49
C ASP A 97 -7.08 -14.43 1.97
N TRP A 98 -6.41 -13.73 1.05
CA TRP A 98 -5.14 -13.06 1.32
C TRP A 98 -5.25 -11.53 1.33
N GLY A 99 -5.99 -10.95 0.39
CA GLY A 99 -6.05 -9.51 0.15
C GLY A 99 -4.76 -8.93 -0.47
N PHE A 100 -3.79 -9.78 -0.80
CA PHE A 100 -2.54 -9.42 -1.49
C PHE A 100 -2.00 -10.59 -2.30
N PHE A 101 -1.25 -10.29 -3.35
CA PHE A 101 -0.68 -11.29 -4.26
C PHE A 101 0.49 -10.72 -5.07
N MET A 102 1.23 -11.57 -5.73
CA MET A 102 2.25 -11.16 -6.69
C MET A 102 1.72 -11.24 -8.11
N VAL A 103 2.19 -10.34 -8.99
CA VAL A 103 1.83 -10.33 -10.41
C VAL A 103 3.08 -10.51 -11.25
N THR A 104 3.03 -11.53 -12.12
CA THR A 104 4.06 -11.83 -13.12
C THR A 104 3.53 -11.51 -14.52
N ASN A 105 4.41 -11.51 -15.53
CA ASN A 105 4.07 -11.26 -16.94
C ASN A 105 3.23 -9.99 -17.14
N HIS A 106 3.53 -8.97 -16.33
CA HIS A 106 2.76 -7.72 -16.22
C HIS A 106 3.04 -6.70 -17.35
N GLY A 107 3.95 -6.98 -18.26
CA GLY A 107 4.25 -6.16 -19.44
C GLY A 107 5.03 -4.85 -19.19
N VAL A 108 5.30 -4.46 -17.96
CA VAL A 108 6.12 -3.27 -17.67
C VAL A 108 7.60 -3.58 -17.90
N PRO A 109 8.28 -2.91 -18.84
CA PRO A 109 9.66 -3.21 -19.19
C PRO A 109 10.64 -3.12 -18.01
N GLU A 110 11.58 -4.04 -17.91
CA GLU A 110 12.59 -4.03 -16.84
C GLU A 110 13.45 -2.76 -16.89
N ALA A 111 13.87 -2.35 -18.07
CA ALA A 111 14.64 -1.11 -18.26
C ALA A 111 13.89 0.13 -17.73
N LEU A 112 12.56 0.20 -17.91
CA LEU A 112 11.74 1.28 -17.38
C LEU A 112 11.66 1.24 -15.85
N ARG A 113 11.55 0.03 -15.27
CA ARG A 113 11.56 -0.18 -13.81
C ARG A 113 12.90 0.23 -13.18
N GLU A 114 14.00 -0.09 -13.82
CA GLU A 114 15.33 0.35 -13.39
C GLU A 114 15.51 1.86 -13.53
N ALA A 115 15.09 2.42 -14.67
CA ALA A 115 15.19 3.85 -14.94
C ALA A 115 14.42 4.70 -13.92
N ILE A 116 13.20 4.33 -13.58
CA ILE A 116 12.41 5.07 -12.56
C ILE A 116 13.08 5.01 -11.19
N MET A 117 13.64 3.87 -10.81
CA MET A 117 14.35 3.73 -9.53
C MET A 117 15.64 4.53 -9.48
N ASP A 118 16.41 4.56 -10.56
CA ASP A 118 17.67 5.32 -10.60
C ASP A 118 17.42 6.83 -10.62
N THR A 119 16.49 7.31 -11.43
CA THR A 119 16.10 8.72 -11.47
C THR A 119 15.51 9.19 -10.14
N SER A 120 14.81 8.30 -9.44
CA SER A 120 14.31 8.56 -8.09
C SER A 120 15.41 8.71 -7.05
N LYS A 121 16.48 7.91 -7.15
CA LYS A 121 17.67 8.08 -6.30
C LYS A 121 18.35 9.43 -6.57
N GLU A 122 18.37 9.88 -7.81
CA GLU A 122 18.89 11.20 -8.19
C GLU A 122 18.06 12.30 -7.53
N LEU A 123 16.73 12.23 -7.56
CA LEU A 123 15.84 13.19 -6.90
C LEU A 123 16.18 13.36 -5.42
N PHE A 124 16.32 12.25 -4.68
CA PHE A 124 16.59 12.33 -3.24
C PHE A 124 17.99 12.89 -2.93
N ARG A 125 18.95 12.75 -3.84
CA ARG A 125 20.31 13.32 -3.72
C ARG A 125 20.40 14.82 -4.05
N LEU A 126 19.35 15.40 -4.65
CA LEU A 126 19.32 16.84 -4.93
C LEU A 126 19.50 17.64 -3.63
N PRO A 127 20.11 18.84 -3.71
CA PRO A 127 20.18 19.78 -2.60
C PRO A 127 18.79 20.09 -2.04
N LEU A 128 18.74 20.38 -0.74
CA LEU A 128 17.49 20.69 -0.06
C LEU A 128 16.74 21.86 -0.71
N GLU A 129 17.47 22.88 -1.16
CA GLU A 129 16.90 24.07 -1.81
C GLU A 129 16.10 23.73 -3.07
N GLU A 130 16.51 22.72 -3.83
CA GLU A 130 15.81 22.27 -5.03
C GLU A 130 14.55 21.44 -4.76
N LYS A 131 14.35 20.99 -3.51
CA LYS A 131 13.19 20.23 -3.05
C LYS A 131 12.25 21.04 -2.15
N LYS A 132 12.68 22.21 -1.71
CA LYS A 132 12.04 23.00 -0.64
C LYS A 132 10.60 23.39 -0.91
N GLU A 133 10.26 23.70 -2.16
CA GLU A 133 8.89 24.04 -2.56
C GLU A 133 7.94 22.88 -2.33
N TYR A 134 8.34 21.65 -2.69
CA TYR A 134 7.52 20.45 -2.53
C TYR A 134 7.45 19.94 -1.08
N MET A 135 8.39 20.36 -0.23
CA MET A 135 8.40 20.01 1.20
C MET A 135 7.40 20.79 2.04
N ARG A 136 6.95 21.94 1.53
CA ARG A 136 5.92 22.78 2.16
C ARG A 136 4.50 22.44 1.72
N ALA A 137 4.36 21.51 0.77
CA ALA A 137 3.12 21.12 0.18
C ALA A 137 2.17 20.51 1.22
N LYS A 138 0.86 20.79 1.08
CA LYS A 138 -0.20 20.19 1.90
C LYS A 138 -0.43 18.73 1.52
N PRO A 139 -1.11 17.93 2.34
CA PRO A 139 -1.38 16.52 2.04
C PRO A 139 -2.07 16.27 0.70
N MET A 140 -2.93 17.17 0.22
CA MET A 140 -3.66 17.04 -1.05
C MET A 140 -3.02 17.75 -2.22
N ASP A 141 -1.88 18.43 -2.03
CA ASP A 141 -1.17 19.05 -3.13
C ASP A 141 -0.64 18.00 -4.12
N PRO A 142 -0.58 18.33 -5.42
CA PRO A 142 -0.29 17.36 -6.46
C PRO A 142 1.12 16.77 -6.40
N ILE A 143 2.09 17.52 -5.85
CA ILE A 143 3.46 17.04 -5.61
C ILE A 143 3.81 17.33 -4.16
N ARG A 144 4.33 16.31 -3.47
CA ARG A 144 4.82 16.45 -2.10
C ARG A 144 6.08 15.63 -1.88
N ILE A 145 7.12 16.27 -1.38
CA ILE A 145 8.34 15.62 -0.90
C ILE A 145 8.40 15.79 0.62
N GLY A 146 8.81 14.77 1.34
CA GLY A 146 9.00 14.87 2.78
C GLY A 146 10.02 13.88 3.30
N THR A 147 10.49 14.17 4.51
CA THR A 147 11.34 13.28 5.28
C THR A 147 10.53 12.82 6.48
N GLY A 148 10.08 11.59 6.44
CA GLY A 148 9.18 11.02 7.44
C GLY A 148 7.71 11.17 7.06
N PHE A 149 6.92 10.14 7.34
CA PHE A 149 5.49 10.32 7.53
C PHE A 149 5.30 10.84 8.96
N TYR A 150 5.31 12.15 9.11
CA TYR A 150 4.71 12.71 10.30
C TYR A 150 3.20 12.55 10.13
N SER A 151 2.60 11.67 10.89
CA SER A 151 1.35 12.05 11.51
C SER A 151 1.68 13.32 12.30
N VAL A 152 0.94 14.39 12.08
CA VAL A 152 1.11 15.64 12.84
C VAL A 152 0.97 15.42 14.36
N VAL A 153 0.54 14.21 14.76
CA VAL A 153 0.14 13.81 16.10
C VAL A 153 1.13 12.86 16.76
N ASP A 154 1.90 12.08 16.00
CA ASP A 154 2.84 11.11 16.57
C ASP A 154 4.28 11.63 16.52
N ALA A 155 4.83 11.96 17.69
CA ALA A 155 6.18 12.51 17.87
C ALA A 155 7.33 11.51 17.60
N VAL A 156 7.12 10.44 16.83
CA VAL A 156 8.16 9.46 16.49
C VAL A 156 8.81 9.83 15.17
N PRO A 157 10.10 10.25 15.17
CA PRO A 157 10.81 10.64 13.94
C PRO A 157 11.18 9.40 13.13
N CYS A 158 10.39 9.09 12.12
CA CYS A 158 10.79 8.15 11.05
C CYS A 158 11.56 8.92 9.98
N ARG A 159 12.86 8.69 9.88
CA ARG A 159 13.65 9.18 8.74
C ARG A 159 13.34 8.38 7.49
N ARG A 160 12.39 8.88 6.71
CA ARG A 160 11.92 8.26 5.50
C ARG A 160 11.69 9.33 4.45
N ASP A 161 12.54 9.37 3.46
CA ASP A 161 12.32 10.28 2.34
C ASP A 161 11.23 9.70 1.44
N TYR A 162 10.27 10.52 1.06
CA TYR A 162 9.23 10.13 0.12
C TYR A 162 8.95 11.24 -0.89
N LEU A 163 8.55 10.83 -2.08
CA LEU A 163 7.87 11.65 -3.07
C LEU A 163 6.46 11.09 -3.27
N LYS A 164 5.45 11.95 -3.18
CA LYS A 164 4.09 11.66 -3.62
C LYS A 164 3.77 12.59 -4.78
N MET A 165 3.21 12.04 -5.86
CA MET A 165 2.75 12.83 -7.00
C MET A 165 1.48 12.22 -7.60
N PHE A 166 0.59 13.09 -8.09
CA PHE A 166 -0.56 12.67 -8.89
C PHE A 166 -0.08 12.39 -10.30
N SER A 167 -0.51 11.28 -10.87
CA SER A 167 -0.13 10.88 -12.23
C SER A 167 -1.31 10.80 -13.20
N HIS A 168 -2.53 10.96 -12.69
CA HIS A 168 -3.75 10.98 -13.49
C HIS A 168 -4.90 11.63 -12.69
N PRO A 169 -5.85 12.38 -13.28
CA PRO A 169 -5.96 12.71 -14.72
C PRO A 169 -4.86 13.66 -15.23
N GLU A 170 -4.37 14.55 -14.37
CA GLU A 170 -3.25 15.42 -14.70
C GLU A 170 -1.94 14.83 -14.16
N PHE A 171 -0.90 14.86 -15.01
CA PHE A 171 0.40 14.35 -14.62
C PHE A 171 1.25 15.45 -13.97
N HIS A 172 1.54 15.27 -12.70
CA HIS A 172 2.38 16.15 -11.89
C HIS A 172 3.69 15.45 -11.53
N CYS A 173 4.80 16.17 -11.69
CA CYS A 173 6.13 15.65 -11.39
C CYS A 173 7.08 16.81 -11.07
N PRO A 174 8.03 16.66 -10.14
CA PRO A 174 9.10 17.63 -9.94
C PRO A 174 9.84 17.89 -11.25
N GLU A 175 10.33 19.13 -11.43
CA GLU A 175 11.08 19.52 -12.63
C GLU A 175 12.46 18.85 -12.68
N LYS A 176 13.03 18.55 -11.53
CA LYS A 176 14.35 17.92 -11.41
C LYS A 176 14.26 16.57 -10.71
N PRO A 177 15.11 15.62 -11.12
CA PRO A 177 16.02 15.63 -12.26
C PRO A 177 15.24 15.61 -13.60
N ALA A 178 15.79 16.19 -14.67
CA ALA A 178 15.09 16.45 -15.93
C ALA A 178 14.44 15.18 -16.56
N LYS A 179 15.09 14.02 -16.43
CA LYS A 179 14.58 12.76 -16.99
C LYS A 179 13.44 12.15 -16.15
N LEU A 180 13.23 12.58 -14.91
CA LEU A 180 12.23 11.99 -14.02
C LEU A 180 10.83 12.11 -14.62
N ARG A 181 10.49 13.26 -15.18
CA ARG A 181 9.15 13.52 -15.72
C ARG A 181 8.76 12.55 -16.84
N GLU A 182 9.66 12.36 -17.80
CA GLU A 182 9.41 11.46 -18.94
C GLU A 182 9.28 9.99 -18.47
N ILE A 183 10.25 9.53 -17.68
CA ILE A 183 10.29 8.16 -17.17
C ILE A 183 9.09 7.87 -16.25
N ALA A 184 8.73 8.82 -15.36
CA ALA A 184 7.62 8.64 -14.44
C ALA A 184 6.26 8.67 -15.16
N MET A 185 6.12 9.43 -16.24
CA MET A 185 4.92 9.46 -17.06
C MET A 185 4.73 8.12 -17.79
N GLU A 186 5.78 7.59 -18.42
CA GLU A 186 5.74 6.29 -19.10
C GLU A 186 5.45 5.16 -18.10
N TYR A 187 6.15 5.15 -16.97
CA TYR A 187 5.92 4.17 -15.90
C TYR A 187 4.49 4.25 -15.35
N GLY A 188 3.97 5.47 -15.15
CA GLY A 188 2.60 5.71 -14.70
C GLY A 188 1.56 5.18 -15.69
N THR A 189 1.78 5.39 -16.98
CA THR A 189 0.92 4.88 -18.05
C THR A 189 0.89 3.36 -18.06
N CYS A 190 2.05 2.70 -18.03
CA CYS A 190 2.15 1.25 -18.01
C CYS A 190 1.50 0.63 -16.75
N THR A 191 1.77 1.20 -15.58
CA THR A 191 1.23 0.68 -14.33
C THR A 191 -0.26 0.95 -14.18
N ARG A 192 -0.78 2.07 -14.71
CA ARG A 192 -2.22 2.32 -14.77
C ARG A 192 -2.94 1.31 -15.64
N ALA A 193 -2.41 1.01 -16.82
CA ALA A 193 -2.97 -0.01 -17.71
C ALA A 193 -3.03 -1.38 -17.04
N LEU A 194 -1.95 -1.81 -16.38
CA LEU A 194 -1.88 -3.03 -15.59
C LEU A 194 -2.97 -3.05 -14.50
N LEU A 195 -3.13 -1.96 -13.74
CA LEU A 195 -4.11 -1.87 -12.66
C LEU A 195 -5.55 -1.94 -13.17
N LEU A 196 -5.84 -1.37 -14.34
CA LEU A 196 -7.16 -1.45 -14.97
C LEU A 196 -7.47 -2.88 -15.43
N GLU A 197 -6.52 -3.60 -16.02
CA GLU A 197 -6.71 -5.01 -16.40
C GLU A 197 -6.92 -5.91 -15.16
N LEU A 198 -6.20 -5.68 -14.09
CA LEU A 198 -6.44 -6.37 -12.82
C LEU A 198 -7.83 -6.06 -12.27
N THR A 199 -8.28 -4.79 -12.31
CA THR A 199 -9.61 -4.40 -11.84
C THR A 199 -10.71 -5.10 -12.63
N LYS A 200 -10.53 -5.23 -13.96
CA LYS A 200 -11.43 -5.96 -14.82
C LYS A 200 -11.53 -7.44 -14.43
N ALA A 201 -10.38 -8.10 -14.25
CA ALA A 201 -10.36 -9.52 -13.84
C ALA A 201 -10.92 -9.71 -12.42
N ILE A 202 -10.73 -8.76 -11.50
CA ILE A 202 -11.33 -8.78 -10.16
C ILE A 202 -12.85 -8.59 -10.24
N SER A 203 -13.36 -7.72 -11.12
CA SER A 203 -14.79 -7.58 -11.37
C SER A 203 -15.40 -8.93 -11.83
N GLU A 204 -14.76 -9.56 -12.78
CA GLU A 204 -15.18 -10.87 -13.31
C GLU A 204 -15.10 -11.98 -12.24
N SER A 205 -14.13 -11.95 -11.33
CA SER A 205 -14.00 -12.92 -10.21
C SER A 205 -15.15 -12.83 -9.20
N LEU A 206 -15.81 -11.67 -9.14
CA LEU A 206 -17.01 -11.43 -8.34
C LEU A 206 -18.31 -11.88 -9.06
N GLY A 207 -18.20 -12.37 -10.29
CA GLY A 207 -19.35 -12.69 -11.15
C GLY A 207 -19.97 -11.47 -11.81
N LEU A 208 -19.28 -10.33 -11.82
CA LEU A 208 -19.75 -9.08 -12.42
C LEU A 208 -19.21 -8.91 -13.84
N ALA A 209 -19.81 -7.99 -14.62
CA ALA A 209 -19.21 -7.53 -15.87
C ALA A 209 -17.82 -6.93 -15.61
N GLY A 210 -16.87 -7.16 -16.51
CA GLY A 210 -15.47 -6.71 -16.32
C GLY A 210 -15.31 -5.21 -16.09
N GLY A 211 -16.17 -4.35 -16.64
CA GLY A 211 -16.17 -2.89 -16.42
C GLY A 211 -16.81 -2.43 -15.11
N ARG A 212 -17.59 -3.29 -14.45
CA ARG A 212 -18.50 -2.88 -13.36
C ARG A 212 -17.83 -2.21 -12.17
N LEU A 213 -16.67 -2.74 -11.72
CA LEU A 213 -15.91 -2.11 -10.64
C LEU A 213 -15.29 -0.77 -11.06
N SER A 214 -14.79 -0.69 -12.29
CA SER A 214 -14.21 0.55 -12.82
C SER A 214 -15.25 1.67 -12.93
N GLU A 215 -16.47 1.34 -13.34
CA GLU A 215 -17.61 2.25 -13.39
C GLU A 215 -18.02 2.72 -12.00
N ALA A 216 -18.24 1.79 -11.07
CA ALA A 216 -18.67 2.09 -9.71
C ALA A 216 -17.65 2.95 -8.94
N LEU A 217 -16.38 2.68 -9.16
CA LEU A 217 -15.29 3.42 -8.53
C LEU A 217 -14.90 4.68 -9.31
N ASN A 218 -15.37 4.85 -10.56
CA ASN A 218 -14.95 5.93 -11.44
C ASN A 218 -13.42 6.14 -11.35
N LEU A 219 -12.64 5.14 -11.81
CA LEU A 219 -11.20 5.04 -11.59
C LEU A 219 -10.43 6.09 -12.38
N ASP A 220 -10.49 7.33 -11.92
CA ASP A 220 -9.89 8.50 -12.57
C ASP A 220 -8.78 9.16 -11.73
N SER A 221 -8.37 8.55 -10.62
CA SER A 221 -7.24 9.04 -9.84
C SER A 221 -6.11 8.03 -9.80
N CYS A 222 -4.91 8.45 -10.18
CA CYS A 222 -3.69 7.67 -9.95
C CYS A 222 -2.65 8.50 -9.20
N PHE A 223 -2.03 7.84 -8.23
CA PHE A 223 -0.93 8.41 -7.44
C PHE A 223 0.31 7.55 -7.61
N GLN A 224 1.46 8.19 -7.60
CA GLN A 224 2.75 7.53 -7.49
C GLN A 224 3.41 7.95 -6.19
N ILE A 225 3.85 6.97 -5.41
CA ILE A 225 4.56 7.21 -4.15
C ILE A 225 5.88 6.47 -4.20
N LEU A 226 6.95 7.23 -4.06
CA LEU A 226 8.29 6.72 -3.93
C LEU A 226 8.70 6.78 -2.47
N ASN A 227 9.17 5.68 -1.93
CA ASN A 227 9.61 5.57 -0.54
C ASN A 227 10.99 4.93 -0.44
N GLY A 228 11.85 5.52 0.38
CA GLY A 228 13.11 4.90 0.78
C GLY A 228 12.94 4.09 2.07
N VAL A 229 12.47 2.84 2.00
CA VAL A 229 12.22 2.01 3.19
C VAL A 229 12.52 0.55 2.95
N ASP A 230 13.09 -0.09 3.98
CA ASP A 230 13.32 -1.52 4.00
C ASP A 230 12.06 -2.29 4.45
N GLY A 231 11.85 -3.47 3.85
CA GLY A 231 10.96 -4.49 4.40
C GLY A 231 9.47 -4.15 4.45
N LEU A 232 8.74 -4.29 3.35
CA LEU A 232 7.29 -4.37 3.39
C LEU A 232 6.88 -5.65 4.13
N GLN A 233 6.05 -5.52 5.17
CA GLN A 233 5.40 -6.62 5.84
C GLN A 233 3.89 -6.50 5.68
N VAL A 234 3.22 -7.63 5.49
CA VAL A 234 1.76 -7.74 5.44
C VAL A 234 1.30 -8.65 6.56
N ASN A 235 0.17 -8.33 7.15
CA ASN A 235 -0.44 -9.18 8.17
C ASN A 235 -1.38 -10.19 7.49
N HIS A 236 -1.15 -11.47 7.72
CA HIS A 236 -2.02 -12.53 7.26
C HIS A 236 -2.34 -13.45 8.43
N ASN A 237 -3.61 -13.56 8.77
CA ASN A 237 -4.10 -14.37 9.90
C ASN A 237 -3.42 -14.05 11.25
N GLY A 238 -3.08 -12.78 11.49
CA GLY A 238 -2.40 -12.34 12.71
C GLY A 238 -0.87 -12.38 12.65
N GLU A 239 -0.29 -13.01 11.64
CA GLU A 239 1.16 -13.11 11.47
C GLU A 239 1.70 -12.07 10.49
N TRP A 240 2.87 -11.50 10.81
CA TRP A 240 3.56 -10.56 9.92
C TRP A 240 4.47 -11.32 8.96
N LEU A 241 4.10 -11.33 7.69
CA LEU A 241 4.87 -11.93 6.61
C LEU A 241 5.72 -10.87 5.90
N LEU A 242 6.98 -11.20 5.61
CA LEU A 242 7.81 -10.34 4.77
C LEU A 242 7.38 -10.46 3.31
N ALA A 243 6.90 -9.35 2.73
CA ALA A 243 6.58 -9.26 1.32
C ALA A 243 7.88 -9.18 0.50
N LYS A 244 8.39 -10.35 0.10
CA LYS A 244 9.56 -10.47 -0.77
C LYS A 244 9.09 -10.82 -2.18
N PRO A 245 9.01 -9.85 -3.11
CA PRO A 245 8.55 -10.11 -4.46
C PRO A 245 9.47 -11.10 -5.18
N LEU A 246 8.89 -11.93 -6.02
CA LEU A 246 9.66 -12.74 -6.98
C LEU A 246 10.43 -11.80 -7.93
N PRO A 247 11.60 -12.20 -8.43
CA PRO A 247 12.32 -11.43 -9.42
C PRO A 247 11.40 -11.06 -10.59
N GLY A 248 11.35 -9.79 -10.94
CA GLY A 248 10.53 -9.31 -12.04
C GLY A 248 9.04 -9.18 -11.75
N SER A 249 8.52 -9.56 -10.57
CA SER A 249 7.11 -9.41 -10.21
C SER A 249 6.81 -8.08 -9.53
N PHE A 250 5.53 -7.71 -9.54
CA PHE A 250 4.97 -6.69 -8.66
C PHE A 250 4.24 -7.33 -7.47
N PHE A 251 4.20 -6.61 -6.36
CA PHE A 251 3.38 -6.95 -5.21
C PHE A 251 2.12 -6.09 -5.22
N VAL A 252 0.95 -6.69 -5.21
CA VAL A 252 -0.34 -6.01 -5.25
C VAL A 252 -1.06 -6.20 -3.93
N ILE A 253 -1.60 -5.11 -3.39
CA ILE A 253 -2.35 -5.10 -2.14
C ILE A 253 -3.74 -4.53 -2.43
N ALA A 254 -4.79 -5.25 -2.04
CA ALA A 254 -6.15 -4.75 -1.99
C ALA A 254 -6.26 -3.68 -0.91
N GLY A 255 -6.96 -2.60 -1.20
CA GLY A 255 -7.15 -1.50 -0.27
C GLY A 255 -8.62 -1.25 0.04
N ASP A 256 -8.85 -0.32 0.96
CA ASP A 256 -10.15 -0.03 1.58
C ASP A 256 -11.28 0.22 0.58
N GLN A 257 -11.01 0.87 -0.57
CA GLN A 257 -12.05 1.16 -1.55
C GLN A 257 -12.59 -0.12 -2.21
N LEU A 258 -11.73 -1.13 -2.38
CA LEU A 258 -12.20 -2.45 -2.83
C LEU A 258 -13.03 -3.13 -1.74
N GLU A 259 -12.62 -3.05 -0.48
CA GLU A 259 -13.37 -3.61 0.63
C GLU A 259 -14.76 -2.98 0.75
N ILE A 260 -14.86 -1.66 0.60
CA ILE A 260 -16.14 -0.96 0.65
C ILE A 260 -17.06 -1.43 -0.50
N VAL A 261 -16.58 -1.35 -1.75
CA VAL A 261 -17.41 -1.64 -2.93
C VAL A 261 -17.84 -3.10 -3.01
N THR A 262 -17.05 -4.01 -2.44
CA THR A 262 -17.37 -5.45 -2.36
C THR A 262 -18.10 -5.83 -1.07
N ASN A 263 -18.56 -4.84 -0.29
CA ASN A 263 -19.25 -5.05 0.97
C ASN A 263 -18.52 -5.99 1.94
N GLY A 264 -17.18 -5.83 2.03
CA GLY A 264 -16.32 -6.61 2.91
C GLY A 264 -15.92 -7.99 2.40
N ARG A 265 -16.32 -8.38 1.17
CA ARG A 265 -15.94 -9.67 0.60
C ARG A 265 -14.44 -9.74 0.30
N TYR A 266 -13.88 -8.73 -0.36
CA TYR A 266 -12.44 -8.59 -0.58
C TYR A 266 -11.86 -7.57 0.39
N LYS A 267 -11.10 -8.03 1.36
CA LYS A 267 -10.66 -7.20 2.49
C LYS A 267 -9.34 -6.50 2.18
N GLY A 268 -9.26 -5.27 2.66
CA GLY A 268 -7.98 -4.57 2.77
C GLY A 268 -7.06 -5.26 3.76
N VAL A 269 -5.75 -5.23 3.50
CA VAL A 269 -4.75 -5.91 4.32
C VAL A 269 -3.91 -4.92 5.11
N LEU A 270 -3.82 -5.16 6.41
CA LEU A 270 -2.89 -4.42 7.25
C LEU A 270 -1.46 -4.70 6.80
N HIS A 271 -0.73 -3.64 6.47
CA HIS A 271 0.65 -3.74 6.03
C HIS A 271 1.50 -2.62 6.63
N ARG A 272 2.77 -2.87 6.79
CA ARG A 272 3.72 -1.90 7.32
C ARG A 272 5.04 -1.97 6.59
N ALA A 273 5.77 -0.87 6.59
CA ALA A 273 7.16 -0.85 6.17
C ALA A 273 8.05 -0.79 7.41
N VAL A 274 8.89 -1.77 7.58
CA VAL A 274 9.82 -1.85 8.71
C VAL A 274 11.12 -1.18 8.31
N VAL A 275 11.54 -0.21 9.10
CA VAL A 275 12.84 0.43 8.96
C VAL A 275 13.82 -0.32 9.85
N GLY A 276 14.77 -1.01 9.26
CA GLY A 276 15.78 -1.74 10.02
C GLY A 276 16.81 -2.39 9.10
N GLY A 277 18.10 -2.18 9.42
CA GLY A 277 19.20 -2.81 8.71
C GLY A 277 20.15 -1.81 8.05
N GLU A 278 21.33 -2.30 7.70
CA GLU A 278 22.43 -1.53 7.08
C GLU A 278 22.20 -1.17 5.60
N GLN A 279 21.13 -1.66 4.98
CA GLN A 279 20.85 -1.45 3.56
C GLN A 279 19.58 -0.63 3.37
N SER A 280 19.73 0.54 2.78
CA SER A 280 18.58 1.32 2.33
C SER A 280 17.94 0.66 1.11
N ARG A 281 16.63 0.45 1.17
CA ARG A 281 15.80 -0.05 0.09
C ARG A 281 14.88 1.05 -0.41
N MET A 282 14.56 1.02 -1.68
CA MET A 282 13.63 1.96 -2.28
C MET A 282 12.45 1.19 -2.87
N SER A 283 11.24 1.69 -2.68
CA SER A 283 10.04 1.14 -3.31
C SER A 283 9.33 2.23 -4.10
N PHE A 284 8.80 1.86 -5.23
CA PHE A 284 7.92 2.71 -6.03
C PHE A 284 6.51 2.09 -6.02
N VAL A 285 5.54 2.86 -5.59
CA VAL A 285 4.16 2.40 -5.40
C VAL A 285 3.26 3.17 -6.37
N SER A 286 2.52 2.46 -7.21
CA SER A 286 1.44 3.03 -8.02
C SER A 286 0.11 2.67 -7.39
N LEU A 287 -0.74 3.67 -7.18
CA LEU A 287 -2.07 3.53 -6.61
C LEU A 287 -3.10 3.98 -7.64
N ILE A 288 -4.15 3.18 -7.81
CA ILE A 288 -5.34 3.59 -8.56
C ILE A 288 -6.51 3.75 -7.59
N GLY A 289 -7.28 4.79 -7.76
CA GLY A 289 -8.42 5.09 -6.90
C GLY A 289 -9.54 5.82 -7.63
N PRO A 290 -10.67 6.01 -6.95
CA PRO A 290 -11.81 6.78 -7.45
C PRO A 290 -11.43 8.22 -7.80
N ALA A 291 -12.18 8.84 -8.69
CA ALA A 291 -12.15 10.31 -8.81
C ALA A 291 -12.55 10.94 -7.46
N MET A 292 -11.97 12.11 -7.15
CA MET A 292 -12.09 12.70 -5.81
C MET A 292 -13.53 12.94 -5.32
N ASP A 293 -14.44 13.20 -6.25
CA ASP A 293 -15.85 13.50 -5.93
C ASP A 293 -16.78 12.28 -6.06
N THR A 294 -16.24 11.10 -6.37
CA THR A 294 -16.99 9.85 -6.42
C THR A 294 -17.42 9.44 -5.02
N VAL A 295 -18.70 9.09 -4.86
CA VAL A 295 -19.20 8.42 -3.65
C VAL A 295 -18.92 6.92 -3.82
N VAL A 296 -18.14 6.36 -2.90
CA VAL A 296 -17.84 4.93 -2.84
C VAL A 296 -18.76 4.29 -1.82
N GLU A 297 -19.50 3.30 -2.27
CA GLU A 297 -20.48 2.55 -1.46
C GLU A 297 -20.53 1.08 -1.91
N PRO A 298 -21.05 0.18 -1.10
CA PRO A 298 -21.23 -1.21 -1.50
C PRO A 298 -22.09 -1.33 -2.77
N LEU A 299 -21.64 -2.16 -3.70
CA LEU A 299 -22.43 -2.48 -4.88
C LEU A 299 -23.73 -3.21 -4.47
N PRO A 300 -24.88 -2.91 -5.08
CA PRO A 300 -26.12 -3.65 -4.83
C PRO A 300 -25.96 -5.16 -5.02
N GLU A 301 -25.18 -5.57 -6.01
CA GLU A 301 -24.87 -6.97 -6.31
C GLU A 301 -24.07 -7.66 -5.20
N MET A 302 -23.39 -6.88 -4.33
CA MET A 302 -22.58 -7.37 -3.20
C MET A 302 -23.36 -7.35 -1.88
N ALA A 303 -24.60 -6.91 -1.87
CA ALA A 303 -25.50 -6.91 -0.74
C ALA A 303 -26.70 -7.86 -0.99
N PRO A 304 -26.47 -9.19 -1.01
CA PRO A 304 -27.55 -10.13 -1.29
C PRO A 304 -28.64 -10.04 -0.22
N ASP A 305 -29.90 -10.31 -0.65
CA ASP A 305 -31.10 -10.24 0.17
C ASP A 305 -30.90 -10.85 1.56
N GLY A 306 -31.10 -10.02 2.61
CA GLY A 306 -31.03 -10.42 4.01
C GLY A 306 -29.68 -10.18 4.72
N ARG A 307 -28.62 -9.82 4.02
CA ARG A 307 -27.41 -9.29 4.67
C ARG A 307 -27.37 -7.77 4.51
N GLY A 308 -27.34 -7.06 5.64
CA GLY A 308 -27.21 -5.59 5.63
C GLY A 308 -25.92 -5.10 4.98
N LEU A 309 -25.88 -3.81 4.69
CA LEU A 309 -24.64 -3.17 4.22
C LEU A 309 -23.62 -3.13 5.37
N GLU A 310 -22.39 -3.52 5.07
CA GLU A 310 -21.25 -3.43 6.01
C GLU A 310 -20.73 -1.99 6.11
N PHE A 311 -20.92 -1.18 5.06
CA PHE A 311 -20.39 0.16 4.97
C PHE A 311 -21.45 1.14 4.50
N ARG A 312 -21.35 2.38 5.02
CA ARG A 312 -22.07 3.53 4.45
C ARG A 312 -21.28 4.14 3.31
N GLY A 313 -21.95 4.75 2.35
CA GLY A 313 -21.31 5.53 1.29
C GLY A 313 -20.49 6.70 1.83
N ILE A 314 -19.36 6.98 1.21
CA ILE A 314 -18.49 8.11 1.52
C ILE A 314 -17.87 8.67 0.24
N ARG A 315 -17.82 9.99 0.11
CA ARG A 315 -17.09 10.63 -0.97
C ARG A 315 -15.60 10.39 -0.80
N TYR A 316 -14.90 10.02 -1.88
CA TYR A 316 -13.50 9.61 -1.82
C TYR A 316 -12.58 10.72 -1.28
N ARG A 317 -12.83 11.98 -1.61
CA ARG A 317 -12.11 13.14 -1.03
C ARG A 317 -12.19 13.16 0.48
N ASP A 318 -13.40 13.02 1.04
CA ASP A 318 -13.63 13.06 2.48
C ASP A 318 -12.95 11.86 3.17
N TYR A 319 -12.98 10.70 2.51
CA TYR A 319 -12.25 9.51 2.96
C TYR A 319 -10.73 9.77 3.03
N MET A 320 -10.15 10.37 1.98
CA MET A 320 -8.72 10.68 1.92
C MET A 320 -8.31 11.72 2.96
N GLU A 321 -9.12 12.75 3.18
CA GLU A 321 -8.86 13.75 4.22
C GLU A 321 -8.91 13.12 5.62
N MET A 322 -9.92 12.28 5.88
CA MET A 322 -10.04 11.53 7.12
C MET A 322 -8.84 10.61 7.35
N GLN A 323 -8.38 9.91 6.32
CA GLN A 323 -7.22 9.00 6.36
C GLN A 323 -5.92 9.75 6.67
N GLN A 324 -5.76 10.98 6.18
CA GLN A 324 -4.54 11.77 6.34
C GLN A 324 -4.51 12.62 7.63
N SER A 325 -5.65 12.84 8.27
CA SER A 325 -5.77 13.66 9.49
C SER A 325 -5.65 12.87 10.78
N LYS A 326 -5.63 11.54 10.72
CA LYS A 326 -5.68 10.67 11.92
C LYS A 326 -4.32 10.25 12.42
N SER A 327 -4.25 10.06 13.74
CA SER A 327 -3.13 9.42 14.41
C SER A 327 -3.16 7.90 14.26
N ILE A 328 -2.02 7.25 14.45
CA ILE A 328 -1.87 5.78 14.31
C ILE A 328 -2.78 5.02 15.31
N ASN A 329 -3.13 5.65 16.44
CA ASN A 329 -3.91 5.03 17.52
C ASN A 329 -5.42 5.31 17.43
N GLU A 330 -5.89 6.06 16.44
CA GLU A 330 -7.31 6.33 16.25
C GLU A 330 -7.97 5.29 15.33
N LYS A 331 -9.30 5.16 15.44
CA LYS A 331 -10.09 4.33 14.53
C LYS A 331 -9.79 4.73 13.10
N THR A 332 -9.63 3.73 12.23
CA THR A 332 -9.39 3.98 10.81
C THR A 332 -10.55 4.69 10.15
N ALA A 333 -10.31 5.31 8.99
CA ALA A 333 -11.38 5.86 8.19
C ALA A 333 -12.41 4.78 7.83
N LEU A 334 -11.92 3.57 7.52
CA LEU A 334 -12.78 2.41 7.21
C LEU A 334 -13.66 2.00 8.40
N ASP A 335 -13.11 1.95 9.64
CA ASP A 335 -13.89 1.61 10.85
C ASP A 335 -14.98 2.63 11.16
N ILE A 336 -14.78 3.90 10.79
CA ILE A 336 -15.76 4.97 11.01
C ILE A 336 -16.97 4.83 10.09
N ILE A 337 -16.75 4.36 8.86
CA ILE A 337 -17.83 4.18 7.90
C ILE A 337 -18.45 2.79 7.97
N ARG A 338 -17.87 1.86 8.74
CA ARG A 338 -18.44 0.53 8.97
C ARG A 338 -19.71 0.64 9.79
N MET A 339 -20.78 0.02 9.32
CA MET A 339 -22.07 0.01 9.97
C MET A 339 -22.09 -1.02 11.12
N LYS A 340 -22.64 -0.63 12.27
CA LYS A 340 -22.85 -1.56 13.37
C LYS A 340 -24.12 -2.36 13.10
N HIS A 341 -24.02 -3.66 12.96
CA HIS A 341 -25.21 -4.50 12.96
C HIS A 341 -25.83 -4.54 14.36
N GLN A 342 -27.13 -4.31 14.48
CA GLN A 342 -27.87 -4.26 15.74
C GLN A 342 -27.92 -5.58 16.52
N GLY A 343 -27.11 -6.61 16.15
CA GLY A 343 -27.09 -7.91 16.79
C GLY A 343 -26.23 -8.05 18.06
N GLU A 344 -25.40 -7.06 18.40
CA GLU A 344 -24.48 -7.18 19.54
C GLU A 344 -24.98 -6.50 20.85
N MET A 345 -26.20 -6.01 20.90
CA MET A 345 -26.73 -5.26 22.07
C MET A 345 -27.63 -6.08 23.01
N LEU A 346 -27.61 -7.41 22.98
CA LEU A 346 -28.54 -8.24 23.77
C LEU A 346 -27.87 -9.25 24.72
N THR A 347 -26.67 -8.97 25.26
CA THR A 347 -26.08 -9.85 26.29
C THR A 347 -25.54 -9.14 27.53
N CYS A 348 -26.15 -8.04 27.96
CA CYS A 348 -25.84 -7.44 29.25
C CYS A 348 -27.11 -6.91 29.97
N GLN A 349 -28.15 -7.73 30.10
CA GLN A 349 -29.16 -7.54 31.14
C GLN A 349 -29.75 -8.90 31.52
N GLY A 350 -29.22 -9.48 32.56
CA GLY A 350 -29.70 -10.74 33.10
C GLY A 350 -29.23 -10.96 34.53
N GLY A 351 -30.00 -10.53 35.52
CA GLY A 351 -30.03 -11.23 36.79
C GLY A 351 -29.41 -10.56 37.99
N SER A 352 -30.16 -9.69 38.65
CA SER A 352 -30.08 -9.57 40.10
C SER A 352 -31.54 -9.50 40.64
N THR A 353 -32.07 -10.64 41.00
CA THR A 353 -33.23 -10.72 41.92
C THR A 353 -32.70 -10.65 43.33
N PRO A 354 -33.21 -9.78 44.19
CA PRO A 354 -32.94 -9.84 45.60
C PRO A 354 -33.84 -10.91 46.23
N SER A 355 -33.22 -11.89 46.91
CA SER A 355 -33.93 -12.76 47.82
C SER A 355 -34.19 -12.05 49.15
N THR A 356 -35.40 -12.11 49.54
CA THR A 356 -35.94 -11.81 50.88
C THR A 356 -35.27 -12.65 51.98
#